data_7fb4098726c3f8978028ac138eb183c2
#
_entry.id   7fb4098726c3f8978028ac138eb183c2
#
_cell.length_a   1.000
_cell.length_b   1.000
_cell.length_c   1.000
_cell.angle_alpha   90.00
_cell.angle_beta   90.00
_cell.angle_gamma   90.00
#
_symmetry.space_group_name_H-M   'P 1'
#
loop_
_entity.id
_entity.type
_entity.pdbx_description
1 polymer ?
#
loop_
_entity_poly.entity_id
_entity_poly.type
_entity_poly.pdbx_seq_one_letter_code
_entity_poly.pdbx_strand_id
1 'polypeptide(L)'
;MNTQYDVIVVGAGHAGCEAAHAAATMGCSVLLVTMNMETIAKMSCNPAMGGVAKGQIVREIDALGGMSGIITDKTMIQFRMLNRSKGVAMWSPRAQSDRWRFAEEWRLTLESNPNVDFFQDSVRSLVVENQQVTGVISTMGMVFRGKTVVLTTGTFLNGLIHIGKKNFGGGRMGEHASGGITEQLATIGFTTGRMKTGTPPRVDGRSLDYSKMEEQPGDEGPYKFSYTTQTKPLSQQRSCYITYTNELVHDVLREGFVDSPMYNGSITGLGPRYCPSIEDKINRFAERNRHQIFVEPEGWNTVEVYVNGFSTSLPDDIQLKALRLIPGFEKAKIFRPGYAIEYDFFQPTQLNNTLETKLVQGLYFAGQINGTTGYEEAACQGLMAGINAALRVHDKDPFILGRNEAYIGVLIDDLINKGTEEPYRMFTSRAEYRISLRQDNADERLTPRGFAIGLAHESRMELLDSTNRAANEILTYLANTNITPEEVHKYLPENITPISEKQRANKLLLRPQVGLEDLEQIPHIGSFLAPHSLLSKERAAITIKYKTYIDKEVELADKMHRLEDIVIPHQFDFQKLNSISSEAREKLTKIRPQTLGQASRISGVNPADIQVLLVHFGR
;
A
#
# COMPACT_ATOMS: atom_id res chain seq x y z
N MET A 1 -32.19 -2.65 -16.59
CA MET A 1 -30.78 -2.45 -16.19
C MET A 1 -30.52 -0.94 -16.26
N ASN A 2 -29.99 -0.34 -15.20
CA ASN A 2 -29.58 1.08 -15.24
C ASN A 2 -28.37 1.24 -16.18
N THR A 3 -28.34 2.28 -16.99
CA THR A 3 -27.24 2.58 -17.90
C THR A 3 -26.60 3.94 -17.63
N GLN A 4 -27.06 4.65 -16.56
CA GLN A 4 -26.55 5.96 -16.16
C GLN A 4 -26.10 5.91 -14.69
N TYR A 5 -24.89 6.34 -14.42
CA TYR A 5 -24.25 6.35 -13.11
C TYR A 5 -23.50 7.66 -12.87
N ASP A 6 -23.23 7.95 -11.62
CA ASP A 6 -22.35 9.06 -11.26
C ASP A 6 -20.89 8.68 -11.50
N VAL A 7 -20.50 7.49 -11.02
CA VAL A 7 -19.12 6.98 -11.11
C VAL A 7 -19.14 5.58 -11.72
N ILE A 8 -18.28 5.34 -12.71
CA ILE A 8 -18.02 4.00 -13.26
C ILE A 8 -16.62 3.58 -12.85
N VAL A 9 -16.48 2.46 -12.16
CA VAL A 9 -15.20 1.87 -11.78
C VAL A 9 -14.92 0.65 -12.65
N VAL A 10 -13.81 0.66 -13.36
CA VAL A 10 -13.39 -0.40 -14.28
C VAL A 10 -12.29 -1.24 -13.64
N GLY A 11 -12.63 -2.49 -13.31
CA GLY A 11 -11.77 -3.42 -12.58
C GLY A 11 -12.11 -3.48 -11.08
N ALA A 12 -12.25 -4.70 -10.55
CA ALA A 12 -12.59 -4.96 -9.15
C ALA A 12 -11.40 -5.55 -8.37
N GLY A 13 -10.18 -5.08 -8.62
CA GLY A 13 -9.02 -5.31 -7.77
C GLY A 13 -9.06 -4.44 -6.52
N HIS A 14 -7.98 -4.44 -5.71
CA HIS A 14 -7.91 -3.65 -4.47
C HIS A 14 -8.21 -2.16 -4.70
N ALA A 15 -7.72 -1.58 -5.80
CA ALA A 15 -8.01 -0.19 -6.15
C ALA A 15 -9.49 0.02 -6.49
N GLY A 16 -10.07 -0.85 -7.32
CA GLY A 16 -11.47 -0.73 -7.72
C GLY A 16 -12.43 -0.92 -6.57
N CYS A 17 -12.15 -1.83 -5.64
CA CYS A 17 -12.96 -2.04 -4.45
C CYS A 17 -12.99 -0.81 -3.54
N GLU A 18 -11.83 -0.22 -3.24
CA GLU A 18 -11.78 1.02 -2.44
C GLU A 18 -12.40 2.22 -3.16
N ALA A 19 -12.21 2.33 -4.49
CA ALA A 19 -12.82 3.41 -5.28
C ALA A 19 -14.36 3.32 -5.29
N ALA A 20 -14.89 2.11 -5.52
CA ALA A 20 -16.33 1.88 -5.51
C ALA A 20 -16.94 2.12 -4.12
N HIS A 21 -16.28 1.59 -3.06
CA HIS A 21 -16.69 1.81 -1.68
C HIS A 21 -16.73 3.31 -1.34
N ALA A 22 -15.65 4.04 -1.63
CA ALA A 22 -15.56 5.46 -1.31
C ALA A 22 -16.65 6.27 -2.01
N ALA A 23 -16.76 6.15 -3.33
CA ALA A 23 -17.75 6.90 -4.10
C ALA A 23 -19.20 6.58 -3.67
N ALA A 24 -19.51 5.30 -3.46
CA ALA A 24 -20.84 4.88 -3.03
C ALA A 24 -21.19 5.35 -1.62
N THR A 25 -20.24 5.30 -0.68
CA THR A 25 -20.43 5.78 0.69
C THR A 25 -20.66 7.30 0.73
N MET A 26 -20.00 8.03 -0.17
CA MET A 26 -20.19 9.48 -0.34
C MET A 26 -21.46 9.84 -1.13
N GLY A 27 -22.36 8.88 -1.41
CA GLY A 27 -23.70 9.10 -1.96
C GLY A 27 -23.80 9.07 -3.49
N CYS A 28 -22.76 8.66 -4.21
CA CYS A 28 -22.81 8.48 -5.66
C CYS A 28 -23.41 7.12 -6.04
N SER A 29 -24.14 7.09 -7.16
CA SER A 29 -24.50 5.84 -7.84
C SER A 29 -23.27 5.30 -8.58
N VAL A 30 -22.86 4.07 -8.28
CA VAL A 30 -21.61 3.49 -8.76
C VAL A 30 -21.88 2.23 -9.57
N LEU A 31 -21.29 2.13 -10.77
CA LEU A 31 -21.19 0.87 -11.51
C LEU A 31 -19.78 0.31 -11.37
N LEU A 32 -19.64 -0.87 -10.80
CA LEU A 32 -18.39 -1.63 -10.78
C LEU A 32 -18.38 -2.68 -11.89
N VAL A 33 -17.57 -2.46 -12.93
CA VAL A 33 -17.41 -3.39 -14.05
C VAL A 33 -16.21 -4.28 -13.79
N THR A 34 -16.39 -5.60 -13.83
CA THR A 34 -15.31 -6.58 -13.64
C THR A 34 -15.46 -7.75 -14.57
N MET A 35 -14.36 -8.30 -15.03
CA MET A 35 -14.33 -9.48 -15.90
C MET A 35 -14.87 -10.74 -15.21
N ASN A 36 -14.73 -10.81 -13.88
CA ASN A 36 -15.17 -11.97 -13.11
C ASN A 36 -15.52 -11.56 -11.67
N MET A 37 -16.79 -11.71 -11.31
CA MET A 37 -17.29 -11.38 -9.98
C MET A 37 -16.78 -12.32 -8.88
N GLU A 38 -16.29 -13.51 -9.20
CA GLU A 38 -15.72 -14.44 -8.23
C GLU A 38 -14.28 -14.07 -7.83
N THR A 39 -13.68 -13.08 -8.51
CA THR A 39 -12.30 -12.68 -8.29
C THR A 39 -12.14 -11.24 -7.82
N ILE A 40 -13.22 -10.65 -7.28
CA ILE A 40 -13.19 -9.32 -6.64
C ILE A 40 -12.12 -9.31 -5.53
N ALA A 41 -11.26 -8.29 -5.52
CA ALA A 41 -10.16 -8.11 -4.58
C ALA A 41 -9.23 -9.33 -4.40
N LYS A 42 -9.17 -10.24 -5.38
CA LYS A 42 -8.35 -11.45 -5.28
C LYS A 42 -6.87 -11.14 -5.10
N MET A 43 -6.27 -11.69 -4.07
CA MET A 43 -4.83 -11.61 -3.82
C MET A 43 -4.07 -12.52 -4.80
N SER A 44 -3.57 -11.95 -5.89
CA SER A 44 -2.94 -12.70 -6.99
C SER A 44 -1.50 -13.13 -6.67
N CYS A 45 -0.84 -12.40 -5.78
CA CYS A 45 0.52 -12.64 -5.33
C CYS A 45 0.51 -13.12 -3.87
N ASN A 46 1.37 -12.59 -2.99
CA ASN A 46 1.41 -12.92 -1.57
C ASN A 46 0.05 -12.63 -0.90
N PRO A 47 -0.58 -13.60 -0.20
CA PRO A 47 -1.83 -13.38 0.51
C PRO A 47 -1.60 -12.65 1.85
N ALA A 48 -1.03 -11.46 1.78
CA ALA A 48 -0.72 -10.64 2.94
C ALA A 48 -0.98 -9.15 2.68
N MET A 49 -1.43 -8.46 3.72
CA MET A 49 -1.62 -7.01 3.75
C MET A 49 -0.65 -6.36 4.74
N GLY A 50 -0.13 -5.20 4.39
CA GLY A 50 0.79 -4.45 5.23
C GLY A 50 2.26 -4.83 5.03
N GLY A 51 3.07 -4.58 6.07
CA GLY A 51 4.53 -4.64 5.99
C GLY A 51 5.15 -3.24 5.99
N VAL A 52 6.48 -3.18 5.79
CA VAL A 52 7.25 -1.93 5.93
C VAL A 52 6.69 -0.82 5.04
N ALA A 53 6.30 0.31 5.62
CA ALA A 53 5.57 1.44 5.05
C ALA A 53 4.14 1.12 4.58
N LYS A 54 3.86 -0.10 4.19
CA LYS A 54 2.56 -0.53 3.67
C LYS A 54 1.52 -0.68 4.78
N GLY A 55 1.95 -1.15 5.96
CA GLY A 55 1.09 -1.18 7.15
C GLY A 55 0.60 0.21 7.55
N GLN A 56 1.44 1.23 7.40
CA GLN A 56 1.06 2.63 7.59
C GLN A 56 -0.04 3.04 6.59
N ILE A 57 0.11 2.70 5.30
CA ILE A 57 -0.91 2.99 4.28
C ILE A 57 -2.25 2.32 4.62
N VAL A 58 -2.26 1.06 5.06
CA VAL A 58 -3.52 0.38 5.45
C VAL A 58 -4.19 1.07 6.63
N ARG A 59 -3.40 1.53 7.61
CA ARG A 59 -3.92 2.33 8.74
C ARG A 59 -4.49 3.68 8.27
N GLU A 60 -3.86 4.32 7.29
CA GLU A 60 -4.34 5.58 6.71
C GLU A 60 -5.62 5.39 5.89
N ILE A 61 -5.71 4.30 5.11
CA ILE A 61 -6.95 3.90 4.42
C ILE A 61 -8.09 3.71 5.44
N ASP A 62 -7.84 2.94 6.52
CA ASP A 62 -8.82 2.71 7.57
C ASP A 62 -9.24 4.02 8.25
N ALA A 63 -8.30 4.89 8.61
CA ALA A 63 -8.56 6.16 9.25
C ALA A 63 -9.46 7.09 8.41
N LEU A 64 -9.30 7.09 7.09
CA LEU A 64 -10.13 7.86 6.15
C LEU A 64 -11.55 7.28 5.99
N GLY A 65 -11.78 6.03 6.39
CA GLY A 65 -13.06 5.35 6.21
C GLY A 65 -13.06 4.26 5.13
N GLY A 66 -11.88 3.92 4.56
CA GLY A 66 -11.74 2.78 3.65
C GLY A 66 -11.87 1.43 4.35
N MET A 67 -11.94 0.36 3.60
CA MET A 67 -12.31 -0.97 4.08
C MET A 67 -11.17 -1.97 4.17
N SER A 68 -10.02 -1.73 3.52
CA SER A 68 -8.90 -2.71 3.47
C SER A 68 -8.42 -3.16 4.85
N GLY A 69 -8.38 -2.25 5.84
CA GLY A 69 -8.01 -2.59 7.22
C GLY A 69 -9.03 -3.51 7.89
N ILE A 70 -10.32 -3.21 7.76
CA ILE A 70 -11.44 -4.00 8.31
C ILE A 70 -11.48 -5.39 7.66
N ILE A 71 -11.41 -5.46 6.34
CA ILE A 71 -11.41 -6.73 5.59
C ILE A 71 -10.21 -7.60 5.99
N THR A 72 -9.04 -6.97 6.15
CA THR A 72 -7.83 -7.66 6.61
C THR A 72 -8.05 -8.28 7.99
N ASP A 73 -8.56 -7.51 8.95
CA ASP A 73 -8.83 -8.01 10.31
C ASP A 73 -9.82 -9.18 10.34
N LYS A 74 -10.88 -9.13 9.50
CA LYS A 74 -11.88 -10.20 9.40
C LYS A 74 -11.32 -11.49 8.79
N THR A 75 -10.26 -11.40 8.00
CA THR A 75 -9.78 -12.50 7.16
C THR A 75 -8.34 -12.90 7.42
N MET A 76 -7.64 -12.21 8.29
CA MET A 76 -6.26 -12.54 8.63
C MET A 76 -6.17 -13.91 9.35
N ILE A 77 -5.05 -14.58 9.12
CA ILE A 77 -4.70 -15.87 9.75
C ILE A 77 -3.46 -15.73 10.64
N GLN A 78 -2.70 -14.64 10.47
CA GLN A 78 -1.54 -14.31 11.29
C GLN A 78 -1.37 -12.78 11.29
N PHE A 79 -0.91 -12.25 12.42
CA PHE A 79 -0.54 -10.85 12.56
C PHE A 79 0.88 -10.70 13.10
N ARG A 80 1.65 -9.75 12.58
CA ARG A 80 2.97 -9.39 13.08
C ARG A 80 3.19 -7.87 13.00
N MET A 81 3.77 -7.30 14.05
CA MET A 81 4.29 -5.93 14.02
C MET A 81 5.77 -5.96 13.64
N LEU A 82 6.09 -5.61 12.40
CA LEU A 82 7.46 -5.60 11.91
C LEU A 82 8.25 -4.40 12.45
N ASN A 83 9.58 -4.56 12.53
CA ASN A 83 10.53 -3.51 12.93
C ASN A 83 10.35 -2.93 14.34
N ARG A 84 9.79 -3.68 15.28
CA ARG A 84 9.65 -3.20 16.69
C ARG A 84 10.97 -2.69 17.29
N SER A 85 12.08 -3.37 17.02
CA SER A 85 13.41 -2.98 17.51
C SER A 85 13.98 -1.70 16.88
N LYS A 86 13.37 -1.20 15.80
CA LYS A 86 13.86 0.00 15.06
C LYS A 86 13.17 1.30 15.48
N GLY A 87 12.31 1.26 16.49
CA GLY A 87 11.55 2.41 17.00
C GLY A 87 10.22 2.63 16.29
N VAL A 88 9.36 3.43 16.94
CA VAL A 88 7.93 3.58 16.60
C VAL A 88 7.66 4.10 15.19
N ALA A 89 8.53 4.94 14.64
CA ALA A 89 8.43 5.43 13.27
C ALA A 89 8.56 4.32 12.21
N MET A 90 9.13 3.18 12.59
CA MET A 90 9.37 2.04 11.72
C MET A 90 8.40 0.87 11.97
N TRP A 91 7.61 0.93 13.03
CA TRP A 91 6.61 -0.10 13.32
C TRP A 91 5.63 -0.24 12.18
N SER A 92 5.50 -1.43 11.67
CA SER A 92 4.73 -1.68 10.46
C SER A 92 3.90 -2.94 10.61
N PRO A 93 2.57 -2.84 10.78
CA PRO A 93 1.71 -4.00 10.90
C PRO A 93 1.68 -4.77 9.58
N ARG A 94 1.68 -6.10 9.70
CA ARG A 94 1.52 -7.05 8.59
C ARG A 94 0.60 -8.20 9.02
N ALA A 95 -0.37 -8.52 8.21
CA ALA A 95 -1.21 -9.69 8.37
C ALA A 95 -1.09 -10.62 7.18
N GLN A 96 -0.97 -11.92 7.45
CA GLN A 96 -1.23 -12.97 6.48
C GLN A 96 -2.74 -13.18 6.43
N SER A 97 -3.34 -13.25 5.24
CA SER A 97 -4.79 -13.33 5.06
C SER A 97 -5.21 -14.69 4.48
N ASP A 98 -6.42 -15.10 4.81
CA ASP A 98 -7.12 -16.13 4.06
C ASP A 98 -7.58 -15.52 2.73
N ARG A 99 -6.95 -15.92 1.65
CA ARG A 99 -7.15 -15.33 0.32
C ARG A 99 -8.58 -15.46 -0.19
N TRP A 100 -9.23 -16.58 0.10
CA TRP A 100 -10.60 -16.81 -0.33
C TRP A 100 -11.59 -15.97 0.44
N ARG A 101 -11.45 -15.94 1.78
CA ARG A 101 -12.28 -15.13 2.65
C ARG A 101 -12.09 -13.64 2.40
N PHE A 102 -10.88 -13.20 2.05
CA PHE A 102 -10.59 -11.80 1.74
C PHE A 102 -11.39 -11.34 0.50
N ALA A 103 -11.43 -12.15 -0.55
CA ALA A 103 -12.22 -11.86 -1.75
C ALA A 103 -13.73 -11.88 -1.45
N GLU A 104 -14.20 -12.87 -0.69
CA GLU A 104 -15.59 -12.99 -0.26
C GLU A 104 -16.05 -11.78 0.56
N GLU A 105 -15.30 -11.42 1.60
CA GLU A 105 -15.63 -10.27 2.48
C GLU A 105 -15.66 -8.95 1.72
N TRP A 106 -14.75 -8.73 0.78
CA TRP A 106 -14.81 -7.57 -0.09
C TRP A 106 -16.07 -7.55 -0.95
N ARG A 107 -16.40 -8.67 -1.58
CA ARG A 107 -17.60 -8.78 -2.39
C ARG A 107 -18.86 -8.50 -1.56
N LEU A 108 -19.02 -9.15 -0.42
CA LEU A 108 -20.17 -8.95 0.48
C LEU A 108 -20.25 -7.51 0.99
N THR A 109 -19.12 -6.90 1.29
CA THR A 109 -19.06 -5.49 1.71
C THR A 109 -19.59 -4.56 0.63
N LEU A 110 -19.18 -4.76 -0.63
CA LEU A 110 -19.67 -3.94 -1.75
C LEU A 110 -21.14 -4.23 -2.07
N GLU A 111 -21.58 -5.48 -2.04
CA GLU A 111 -22.97 -5.88 -2.25
C GLU A 111 -23.92 -5.34 -1.16
N SER A 112 -23.40 -5.09 0.05
CA SER A 112 -24.20 -4.49 1.13
C SER A 112 -24.48 -2.99 0.94
N ASN A 113 -23.77 -2.32 0.03
CA ASN A 113 -23.99 -0.92 -0.26
C ASN A 113 -24.99 -0.75 -1.43
N PRO A 114 -26.20 -0.21 -1.19
CA PRO A 114 -27.25 -0.11 -2.22
C PRO A 114 -26.90 0.84 -3.38
N ASN A 115 -25.83 1.63 -3.24
CA ASN A 115 -25.36 2.54 -4.29
C ASN A 115 -24.36 1.88 -5.25
N VAL A 116 -24.02 0.59 -5.06
CA VAL A 116 -23.08 -0.14 -5.92
C VAL A 116 -23.84 -1.16 -6.76
N ASP A 117 -23.85 -0.95 -8.07
CA ASP A 117 -24.27 -1.94 -9.07
C ASP A 117 -23.04 -2.66 -9.65
N PHE A 118 -23.22 -3.91 -10.05
CA PHE A 118 -22.16 -4.73 -10.63
C PHE A 118 -22.50 -5.10 -12.07
N PHE A 119 -21.47 -5.15 -12.92
CA PHE A 119 -21.60 -5.70 -14.25
C PHE A 119 -20.40 -6.59 -14.59
N GLN A 120 -20.66 -7.85 -14.93
CA GLN A 120 -19.62 -8.79 -15.31
C GLN A 120 -19.36 -8.74 -16.80
N ASP A 121 -18.36 -7.97 -17.22
CA ASP A 121 -17.79 -7.92 -18.56
C ASP A 121 -16.43 -7.21 -18.54
N SER A 122 -15.71 -7.23 -19.63
CA SER A 122 -14.53 -6.41 -19.85
C SER A 122 -14.92 -5.08 -20.50
N VAL A 123 -14.25 -4.00 -20.15
CA VAL A 123 -14.39 -2.70 -20.85
C VAL A 123 -13.33 -2.64 -21.95
N ARG A 124 -13.78 -2.44 -23.19
CA ARG A 124 -12.90 -2.35 -24.36
C ARG A 124 -12.55 -0.91 -24.76
N SER A 125 -13.41 0.06 -24.43
CA SER A 125 -13.19 1.46 -24.79
C SER A 125 -13.94 2.42 -23.88
N LEU A 126 -13.45 3.67 -23.83
CA LEU A 126 -14.07 4.80 -23.16
C LEU A 126 -14.94 5.57 -24.15
N VAL A 127 -16.00 6.21 -23.66
CA VAL A 127 -16.73 7.24 -24.40
C VAL A 127 -16.15 8.58 -23.95
N VAL A 128 -15.49 9.29 -24.88
CA VAL A 128 -14.87 10.59 -24.62
C VAL A 128 -15.45 11.59 -25.59
N GLU A 129 -16.01 12.66 -25.08
CA GLU A 129 -16.63 13.75 -25.82
C GLU A 129 -16.05 15.08 -25.35
N ASN A 130 -15.51 15.91 -26.24
CA ASN A 130 -14.92 17.22 -25.90
C ASN A 130 -13.86 17.17 -24.76
N GLN A 131 -12.96 16.19 -24.81
CA GLN A 131 -11.93 15.94 -23.77
C GLN A 131 -12.50 15.61 -22.37
N GLN A 132 -13.74 15.16 -22.29
CA GLN A 132 -14.38 14.68 -21.08
C GLN A 132 -14.82 13.22 -21.26
N VAL A 133 -14.56 12.37 -20.28
CA VAL A 133 -15.12 11.02 -20.27
C VAL A 133 -16.62 11.10 -19.93
N THR A 134 -17.45 10.39 -20.70
CA THR A 134 -18.90 10.35 -20.50
C THR A 134 -19.43 8.91 -20.36
N GLY A 135 -18.54 7.92 -20.35
CA GLY A 135 -18.93 6.53 -20.13
C GLY A 135 -17.91 5.51 -20.63
N VAL A 136 -18.35 4.27 -20.67
CA VAL A 136 -17.56 3.12 -21.13
C VAL A 136 -18.37 2.23 -22.06
N ILE A 137 -17.67 1.45 -22.91
CA ILE A 137 -18.27 0.44 -23.78
C ILE A 137 -17.68 -0.91 -23.37
N SER A 138 -18.55 -1.85 -23.02
CA SER A 138 -18.15 -3.21 -22.68
C SER A 138 -17.81 -4.04 -23.93
N THR A 139 -17.17 -5.19 -23.73
CA THR A 139 -16.82 -6.12 -24.82
C THR A 139 -18.07 -6.64 -25.54
N MET A 140 -19.17 -6.86 -24.79
CA MET A 140 -20.47 -7.25 -25.38
C MET A 140 -21.21 -6.09 -26.07
N GLY A 141 -20.63 -4.88 -26.10
CA GLY A 141 -21.19 -3.72 -26.78
C GLY A 141 -22.17 -2.89 -25.95
N MET A 142 -22.34 -3.19 -24.67
CA MET A 142 -23.16 -2.37 -23.77
C MET A 142 -22.47 -1.01 -23.52
N VAL A 143 -23.25 0.06 -23.60
CA VAL A 143 -22.80 1.42 -23.32
C VAL A 143 -23.32 1.85 -21.96
N PHE A 144 -22.43 2.15 -21.04
CA PHE A 144 -22.76 2.73 -19.74
C PHE A 144 -22.30 4.17 -19.70
N ARG A 145 -23.20 5.08 -19.35
CA ARG A 145 -22.90 6.52 -19.18
C ARG A 145 -22.55 6.82 -17.74
N GLY A 146 -21.55 7.66 -17.54
CA GLY A 146 -21.10 8.09 -16.21
C GLY A 146 -20.48 9.48 -16.24
N LYS A 147 -20.65 10.24 -15.17
CA LYS A 147 -20.06 11.58 -15.02
C LYS A 147 -18.54 11.50 -14.85
N THR A 148 -18.07 10.43 -14.21
CA THR A 148 -16.63 10.12 -13.99
C THR A 148 -16.36 8.64 -14.20
N VAL A 149 -15.11 8.31 -14.57
CA VAL A 149 -14.64 6.93 -14.75
C VAL A 149 -13.31 6.75 -14.03
N VAL A 150 -13.19 5.67 -13.25
CA VAL A 150 -11.97 5.27 -12.56
C VAL A 150 -11.43 3.98 -13.17
N LEU A 151 -10.26 4.04 -13.81
CA LEU A 151 -9.59 2.87 -14.38
C LEU A 151 -8.66 2.23 -13.36
N THR A 152 -8.89 0.94 -13.05
CA THR A 152 -8.13 0.16 -12.08
C THR A 152 -7.75 -1.21 -12.65
N THR A 153 -7.14 -1.21 -13.81
CA THR A 153 -7.00 -2.35 -14.74
C THR A 153 -5.99 -3.42 -14.30
N GLY A 154 -5.22 -3.19 -13.24
CA GLY A 154 -4.26 -4.16 -12.70
C GLY A 154 -3.22 -4.59 -13.74
N THR A 155 -3.02 -5.91 -13.88
CA THR A 155 -2.09 -6.52 -14.82
C THR A 155 -2.78 -6.99 -16.11
N PHE A 156 -3.99 -6.50 -16.40
CA PHE A 156 -4.82 -7.06 -17.47
C PHE A 156 -4.68 -6.34 -18.82
N LEU A 157 -4.30 -5.03 -18.86
CA LEU A 157 -4.12 -4.31 -20.10
C LEU A 157 -2.99 -4.92 -20.94
N ASN A 158 -3.37 -5.52 -22.07
CA ASN A 158 -2.47 -6.25 -22.96
C ASN A 158 -1.56 -7.23 -22.20
N GLY A 159 -2.13 -7.88 -21.17
CA GLY A 159 -1.42 -8.79 -20.28
C GLY A 159 -0.85 -9.99 -21.03
N LEU A 160 0.43 -10.31 -20.80
CA LEU A 160 1.14 -11.42 -21.41
C LEU A 160 1.88 -12.22 -20.33
N ILE A 161 1.49 -13.48 -20.16
CA ILE A 161 2.10 -14.40 -19.19
C ILE A 161 3.24 -15.15 -19.85
N HIS A 162 4.35 -15.32 -19.13
CA HIS A 162 5.55 -16.02 -19.58
C HIS A 162 5.95 -17.13 -18.60
N ILE A 163 6.21 -18.34 -19.13
CA ILE A 163 6.77 -19.50 -18.40
C ILE A 163 7.77 -20.18 -19.35
N GLY A 164 9.06 -20.05 -19.07
CA GLY A 164 10.08 -20.51 -20.00
C GLY A 164 9.88 -19.93 -21.39
N LYS A 165 9.86 -20.78 -22.42
CA LYS A 165 9.61 -20.39 -23.82
C LYS A 165 8.13 -20.15 -24.15
N LYS A 166 7.22 -20.49 -23.23
CA LYS A 166 5.78 -20.37 -23.46
C LYS A 166 5.30 -18.97 -23.09
N ASN A 167 4.51 -18.35 -23.95
CA ASN A 167 3.77 -17.13 -23.63
C ASN A 167 2.33 -17.21 -24.11
N PHE A 168 1.44 -16.53 -23.41
CA PHE A 168 0.01 -16.48 -23.76
C PHE A 168 -0.65 -15.26 -23.12
N GLY A 169 -1.68 -14.74 -23.81
CA GLY A 169 -2.45 -13.60 -23.32
C GLY A 169 -3.19 -13.91 -22.03
N GLY A 170 -3.06 -13.04 -21.04
CA GLY A 170 -3.74 -13.17 -19.77
C GLY A 170 -3.30 -12.10 -18.78
N GLY A 171 -4.20 -11.65 -17.93
CA GLY A 171 -3.88 -10.74 -16.83
C GLY A 171 -3.45 -11.49 -15.56
N ARG A 172 -3.87 -12.73 -15.44
CA ARG A 172 -3.54 -13.68 -14.37
C ARG A 172 -3.74 -15.10 -14.91
N MET A 173 -3.05 -16.08 -14.32
CA MET A 173 -3.19 -17.48 -14.74
C MET A 173 -4.67 -17.91 -14.73
N GLY A 174 -5.17 -18.36 -15.89
CA GLY A 174 -6.56 -18.77 -16.10
C GLY A 174 -7.55 -17.61 -16.34
N GLU A 175 -7.09 -16.38 -16.52
CA GLU A 175 -7.92 -15.21 -16.81
C GLU A 175 -7.40 -14.45 -18.04
N HIS A 176 -8.31 -14.03 -18.93
CA HIS A 176 -7.96 -13.38 -20.19
C HIS A 176 -7.34 -11.99 -19.97
N ALA A 177 -6.59 -11.52 -20.96
CA ALA A 177 -6.15 -10.14 -21.05
C ALA A 177 -7.29 -9.23 -21.51
N SER A 178 -7.17 -7.93 -21.20
CA SER A 178 -8.05 -6.87 -21.69
C SER A 178 -7.29 -6.00 -22.69
N GLY A 179 -7.87 -5.72 -23.85
CA GLY A 179 -7.29 -4.86 -24.89
C GLY A 179 -8.24 -3.74 -25.32
N GLY A 180 -7.74 -2.80 -26.12
CA GLY A 180 -8.50 -1.69 -26.69
C GLY A 180 -8.35 -0.36 -25.95
N ILE A 181 -8.29 -0.36 -24.62
CA ILE A 181 -8.15 0.87 -23.83
C ILE A 181 -6.78 1.53 -24.03
N THR A 182 -5.70 0.75 -24.04
CA THR A 182 -4.34 1.29 -24.23
C THR A 182 -4.21 1.97 -25.57
N GLU A 183 -4.67 1.33 -26.64
CA GLU A 183 -4.62 1.84 -28.00
C GLU A 183 -5.44 3.13 -28.13
N GLN A 184 -6.65 3.16 -27.56
CA GLN A 184 -7.49 4.35 -27.55
C GLN A 184 -6.83 5.50 -26.80
N LEU A 185 -6.30 5.29 -25.59
CA LEU A 185 -5.66 6.31 -24.80
C LEU A 185 -4.38 6.83 -25.48
N ALA A 186 -3.62 5.95 -26.15
CA ALA A 186 -2.45 6.34 -26.93
C ALA A 186 -2.83 7.28 -28.10
N THR A 187 -3.97 7.05 -28.78
CA THR A 187 -4.45 7.96 -29.83
C THR A 187 -4.90 9.33 -29.30
N ILE A 188 -5.32 9.41 -28.04
CA ILE A 188 -5.66 10.66 -27.34
C ILE A 188 -4.39 11.44 -26.95
N GLY A 189 -3.23 10.76 -26.90
CA GLY A 189 -1.93 11.39 -26.58
C GLY A 189 -1.33 10.94 -25.24
N PHE A 190 -1.90 9.93 -24.58
CA PHE A 190 -1.29 9.37 -23.37
C PHE A 190 0.00 8.62 -23.66
N THR A 191 1.01 8.88 -22.84
CA THR A 191 2.27 8.12 -22.86
C THR A 191 2.09 6.83 -22.09
N THR A 192 2.29 5.70 -22.75
CA THR A 192 2.21 4.34 -22.18
C THR A 192 3.57 3.68 -22.22
N GLY A 193 3.71 2.60 -21.45
CA GLY A 193 4.87 1.73 -21.42
C GLY A 193 4.49 0.34 -20.94
N ARG A 194 5.48 -0.56 -20.85
CA ARG A 194 5.27 -1.91 -20.34
C ARG A 194 6.03 -2.12 -19.05
N MET A 195 5.36 -2.74 -18.08
CA MET A 195 5.97 -3.19 -16.82
C MET A 195 5.84 -4.70 -16.67
N LYS A 196 6.70 -5.27 -15.86
CA LYS A 196 6.72 -6.69 -15.55
C LYS A 196 6.62 -6.90 -14.04
N THR A 197 5.83 -7.89 -13.65
CA THR A 197 5.88 -8.46 -12.30
C THR A 197 5.92 -9.99 -12.40
N GLY A 198 5.98 -10.68 -11.26
CA GLY A 198 6.03 -12.15 -11.24
C GLY A 198 5.42 -12.71 -9.97
N THR A 199 5.16 -13.99 -10.00
CA THR A 199 4.63 -14.74 -8.86
C THR A 199 5.37 -16.07 -8.73
N PRO A 200 5.58 -16.59 -7.50
CA PRO A 200 6.15 -17.91 -7.29
C PRO A 200 5.13 -19.02 -7.51
N PRO A 201 5.59 -20.28 -7.56
CA PRO A 201 4.74 -21.44 -7.58
C PRO A 201 3.81 -21.52 -6.36
N ARG A 202 2.68 -22.19 -6.52
CA ARG A 202 1.83 -22.68 -5.43
C ARG A 202 2.03 -24.17 -5.29
N VAL A 203 2.20 -24.62 -4.06
CA VAL A 203 2.48 -26.02 -3.75
C VAL A 203 1.44 -26.62 -2.83
N ASP A 204 1.31 -27.94 -2.87
CA ASP A 204 0.50 -28.71 -1.93
C ASP A 204 1.24 -28.82 -0.59
N GLY A 205 0.75 -28.10 0.44
CA GLY A 205 1.34 -28.11 1.77
C GLY A 205 1.40 -29.48 2.45
N ARG A 206 0.57 -30.45 2.02
CA ARG A 206 0.61 -31.84 2.51
C ARG A 206 1.83 -32.60 1.98
N SER A 207 2.47 -32.09 0.94
CA SER A 207 3.69 -32.68 0.35
C SER A 207 4.98 -32.12 0.94
N LEU A 208 4.89 -31.18 1.91
CA LEU A 208 6.01 -30.53 2.54
C LEU A 208 6.34 -31.17 3.90
N ASP A 209 7.61 -31.18 4.24
CA ASP A 209 8.12 -31.61 5.55
C ASP A 209 8.49 -30.37 6.39
N TYR A 210 7.54 -29.90 7.19
CA TYR A 210 7.70 -28.71 8.04
C TYR A 210 8.72 -28.90 9.17
N SER A 211 9.09 -30.14 9.52
CA SER A 211 10.10 -30.41 10.57
C SER A 211 11.51 -29.93 10.16
N LYS A 212 11.72 -29.71 8.87
CA LYS A 212 12.99 -29.19 8.30
C LYS A 212 12.98 -27.68 8.11
N MET A 213 11.95 -26.97 8.58
CA MET A 213 11.78 -25.55 8.41
C MET A 213 11.72 -24.83 9.75
N GLU A 214 12.07 -23.55 9.75
CA GLU A 214 11.97 -22.70 10.93
C GLU A 214 10.55 -22.13 11.02
N GLU A 215 9.84 -22.41 12.12
CA GLU A 215 8.51 -21.87 12.34
C GLU A 215 8.56 -20.37 12.63
N GLN A 216 7.64 -19.62 12.03
CA GLN A 216 7.45 -18.18 12.23
C GLN A 216 6.03 -17.93 12.75
N PRO A 217 5.82 -17.94 14.07
CA PRO A 217 4.52 -17.64 14.68
C PRO A 217 4.15 -16.17 14.49
N GLY A 218 2.87 -15.86 14.65
CA GLY A 218 2.39 -14.49 14.79
C GLY A 218 2.73 -13.89 16.15
N ASP A 219 2.59 -12.56 16.24
CA ASP A 219 2.78 -11.86 17.50
C ASP A 219 1.63 -12.14 18.47
N GLU A 220 1.94 -12.42 19.71
CA GLU A 220 0.94 -12.50 20.78
C GLU A 220 0.45 -11.10 21.16
N GLY A 221 -0.86 -10.96 21.36
CA GLY A 221 -1.46 -9.71 21.81
C GLY A 221 -2.69 -9.30 21.00
N PRO A 222 -3.37 -8.24 21.43
CA PRO A 222 -4.64 -7.80 20.85
C PRO A 222 -4.41 -6.90 19.61
N TYR A 223 -3.57 -7.35 18.68
CA TYR A 223 -3.20 -6.55 17.51
C TYR A 223 -4.15 -6.76 16.34
N LYS A 224 -4.45 -5.66 15.64
CA LYS A 224 -5.27 -5.62 14.43
C LYS A 224 -4.97 -4.35 13.62
N PHE A 225 -5.49 -4.26 12.38
CA PHE A 225 -5.31 -3.08 11.54
C PHE A 225 -6.32 -1.97 11.83
N SER A 226 -7.60 -2.29 11.87
CA SER A 226 -8.64 -1.27 11.99
C SER A 226 -8.70 -0.65 13.38
N TYR A 227 -8.89 0.66 13.42
CA TYR A 227 -9.16 1.38 14.66
C TYR A 227 -10.57 1.08 15.22
N THR A 228 -11.51 0.67 14.35
CA THR A 228 -12.91 0.47 14.76
C THR A 228 -13.09 -0.73 15.69
N THR A 229 -14.20 -0.75 16.43
CA THR A 229 -14.59 -1.87 17.30
C THR A 229 -15.31 -2.99 16.55
N GLN A 230 -15.57 -2.82 15.24
CA GLN A 230 -16.26 -3.82 14.40
C GLN A 230 -15.44 -5.09 14.18
N THR A 231 -14.12 -5.01 14.33
CA THR A 231 -13.20 -6.15 14.19
C THR A 231 -12.55 -6.49 15.51
N LYS A 232 -12.12 -7.75 15.64
CA LYS A 232 -11.43 -8.27 16.83
C LYS A 232 -10.06 -8.80 16.46
N PRO A 233 -9.08 -8.74 17.38
CA PRO A 233 -7.82 -9.45 17.22
C PRO A 233 -8.02 -10.96 17.06
N LEU A 234 -7.04 -11.64 16.45
CA LEU A 234 -7.07 -13.10 16.32
C LEU A 234 -6.97 -13.78 17.70
N SER A 235 -7.83 -14.78 17.93
CA SER A 235 -7.74 -15.68 19.09
C SER A 235 -6.79 -16.86 18.84
N GLN A 236 -6.60 -17.22 17.58
CA GLN A 236 -5.68 -18.27 17.12
C GLN A 236 -4.97 -17.77 15.86
N GLN A 237 -3.74 -18.22 15.65
CA GLN A 237 -2.94 -17.84 14.49
C GLN A 237 -2.38 -19.08 13.80
N ARG A 238 -2.15 -18.97 12.49
CA ARG A 238 -1.49 -20.00 11.68
C ARG A 238 -0.08 -19.53 11.37
N SER A 239 0.93 -20.34 11.72
CA SER A 239 2.32 -20.01 11.49
C SER A 239 2.68 -20.04 9.99
N CYS A 240 3.60 -19.18 9.60
CA CYS A 240 4.40 -19.30 8.40
C CYS A 240 5.70 -20.06 8.74
N TYR A 241 6.45 -20.49 7.72
CA TYR A 241 7.72 -21.17 7.90
C TYR A 241 8.81 -20.56 7.03
N ILE A 242 10.07 -20.76 7.43
CA ILE A 242 11.24 -20.33 6.67
C ILE A 242 12.09 -21.55 6.33
N THR A 243 12.57 -21.57 5.09
CA THR A 243 13.62 -22.46 4.62
C THR A 243 14.56 -21.69 3.70
N TYR A 244 15.55 -22.35 3.13
CA TYR A 244 16.57 -21.68 2.32
C TYR A 244 16.86 -22.48 1.05
N THR A 245 17.18 -21.80 -0.03
CA THR A 245 17.86 -22.42 -1.18
C THR A 245 19.27 -22.84 -0.80
N ASN A 246 19.91 -23.62 -1.65
CA ASN A 246 21.30 -24.05 -1.54
C ASN A 246 21.97 -24.05 -2.92
N GLU A 247 23.24 -24.37 -3.00
CA GLU A 247 24.00 -24.36 -4.25
C GLU A 247 23.42 -25.31 -5.31
N LEU A 248 22.95 -26.50 -4.91
CA LEU A 248 22.33 -27.46 -5.86
C LEU A 248 21.04 -26.87 -6.47
N VAL A 249 20.25 -26.15 -5.67
CA VAL A 249 19.07 -25.41 -6.17
C VAL A 249 19.49 -24.37 -7.20
N HIS A 250 20.58 -23.61 -6.89
CA HIS A 250 21.07 -22.56 -7.77
C HIS A 250 21.59 -23.13 -9.10
N ASP A 251 22.29 -24.29 -9.08
CA ASP A 251 22.80 -24.94 -10.28
C ASP A 251 21.66 -25.37 -11.20
N VAL A 252 20.62 -26.00 -10.65
CA VAL A 252 19.44 -26.39 -11.42
C VAL A 252 18.72 -25.17 -12.01
N LEU A 253 18.58 -24.07 -11.25
CA LEU A 253 17.96 -22.86 -11.77
C LEU A 253 18.77 -22.23 -12.90
N ARG A 254 20.13 -22.28 -12.83
CA ARG A 254 21.02 -21.80 -13.92
C ARG A 254 20.85 -22.62 -15.21
N GLU A 255 20.56 -23.94 -15.12
CA GLU A 255 20.26 -24.76 -16.32
C GLU A 255 19.09 -24.14 -17.13
N GLY A 256 18.12 -23.52 -16.46
CA GLY A 256 16.96 -22.90 -17.09
C GLY A 256 17.17 -21.49 -17.65
N PHE A 257 18.33 -20.83 -17.41
CA PHE A 257 18.54 -19.42 -17.79
C PHE A 257 18.47 -19.19 -19.31
N VAL A 258 18.90 -20.17 -20.11
CA VAL A 258 18.81 -20.10 -21.58
C VAL A 258 17.36 -19.98 -22.06
N ASP A 259 16.41 -20.53 -21.31
CA ASP A 259 14.99 -20.53 -21.61
C ASP A 259 14.22 -19.49 -20.79
N SER A 260 14.93 -18.67 -20.01
CA SER A 260 14.30 -17.60 -19.21
C SER A 260 13.84 -16.45 -20.10
N PRO A 261 12.57 -16.07 -20.07
CA PRO A 261 12.07 -14.92 -20.83
C PRO A 261 12.70 -13.58 -20.39
N MET A 262 13.31 -13.55 -19.20
CA MET A 262 14.05 -12.38 -18.70
C MET A 262 15.42 -12.21 -19.35
N TYR A 263 16.05 -13.29 -19.81
CA TYR A 263 17.41 -13.28 -20.36
C TYR A 263 17.45 -13.52 -21.88
N ASN A 264 16.39 -14.11 -22.46
CA ASN A 264 16.32 -14.35 -23.90
C ASN A 264 15.70 -13.18 -24.70
N GLY A 265 15.36 -12.05 -24.03
CA GLY A 265 14.80 -10.86 -24.66
C GLY A 265 13.28 -10.90 -24.93
N SER A 266 12.58 -11.96 -24.51
CA SER A 266 11.12 -12.05 -24.69
C SER A 266 10.36 -11.04 -23.81
N ILE A 267 10.90 -10.70 -22.62
CA ILE A 267 10.34 -9.67 -21.74
C ILE A 267 11.05 -8.34 -22.03
N THR A 268 10.28 -7.32 -22.37
CA THR A 268 10.76 -5.96 -22.61
C THR A 268 10.45 -5.03 -21.44
N GLY A 269 9.46 -5.37 -20.62
CA GLY A 269 9.03 -4.60 -19.47
C GLY A 269 10.02 -4.65 -18.31
N LEU A 270 10.21 -3.51 -17.63
CA LEU A 270 11.05 -3.43 -16.43
C LEU A 270 10.35 -4.08 -15.23
N GLY A 271 11.09 -4.90 -14.49
CA GLY A 271 10.62 -5.58 -13.28
C GLY A 271 10.88 -4.78 -12.00
N PRO A 272 10.19 -5.09 -10.90
CA PRO A 272 10.35 -4.38 -9.63
C PRO A 272 11.71 -4.70 -9.00
N ARG A 273 12.47 -3.66 -8.66
CA ARG A 273 13.79 -3.73 -8.04
C ARG A 273 13.82 -4.49 -6.72
N TYR A 274 12.75 -4.39 -5.95
CA TYR A 274 12.67 -4.92 -4.58
C TYR A 274 11.84 -6.21 -4.44
N CYS A 275 11.45 -6.81 -5.54
CA CYS A 275 10.90 -8.18 -5.58
C CYS A 275 11.54 -8.93 -6.75
N PRO A 276 12.87 -9.12 -6.71
CA PRO A 276 13.57 -9.81 -7.79
C PRO A 276 13.10 -11.25 -7.86
N SER A 277 13.06 -11.79 -9.06
CA SER A 277 12.87 -13.23 -9.26
C SER A 277 14.03 -14.01 -8.62
N ILE A 278 13.86 -15.31 -8.44
CA ILE A 278 14.95 -16.13 -7.91
C ILE A 278 16.13 -16.15 -8.89
N GLU A 279 15.89 -16.08 -10.19
CA GLU A 279 16.90 -15.95 -11.23
C GLU A 279 17.74 -14.68 -11.04
N ASP A 280 17.08 -13.53 -10.80
CA ASP A 280 17.74 -12.27 -10.53
C ASP A 280 18.60 -12.32 -9.26
N LYS A 281 18.09 -12.97 -8.20
CA LYS A 281 18.83 -13.11 -6.93
C LYS A 281 20.13 -13.91 -7.14
N ILE A 282 20.05 -15.03 -7.84
CA ILE A 282 21.20 -15.92 -8.08
C ILE A 282 22.21 -15.24 -8.99
N ASN A 283 21.77 -14.45 -9.95
CA ASN A 283 22.64 -13.75 -10.88
C ASN A 283 23.32 -12.53 -10.24
N ARG A 284 22.52 -11.67 -9.55
CA ARG A 284 23.04 -10.42 -8.95
C ARG A 284 23.82 -10.63 -7.66
N PHE A 285 23.54 -11.70 -6.92
CA PHE A 285 24.16 -12.04 -5.64
C PHE A 285 24.78 -13.44 -5.72
N ALA A 286 25.58 -13.65 -6.76
CA ALA A 286 26.21 -14.94 -7.06
C ALA A 286 27.12 -15.44 -5.93
N GLU A 287 27.64 -14.53 -5.09
CA GLU A 287 28.44 -14.82 -3.91
C GLU A 287 27.66 -15.45 -2.75
N ARG A 288 26.31 -15.34 -2.80
CA ARG A 288 25.43 -15.92 -1.77
C ARG A 288 25.07 -17.35 -2.14
N ASN A 289 25.46 -18.29 -1.31
CA ASN A 289 25.14 -19.71 -1.47
C ASN A 289 23.74 -20.10 -1.02
N ARG A 290 22.96 -19.19 -0.44
CA ARG A 290 21.56 -19.42 -0.03
C ARG A 290 20.72 -18.16 -0.08
N HIS A 291 19.41 -18.33 -0.38
CA HIS A 291 18.39 -17.30 -0.29
C HIS A 291 17.22 -17.78 0.55
N GLN A 292 16.66 -16.89 1.35
CA GLN A 292 15.52 -17.18 2.21
C GLN A 292 14.24 -17.38 1.40
N ILE A 293 13.48 -18.41 1.77
CA ILE A 293 12.18 -18.77 1.22
C ILE A 293 11.19 -18.81 2.37
N PHE A 294 10.09 -18.06 2.23
CA PHE A 294 8.97 -18.13 3.16
C PHE A 294 7.90 -19.07 2.60
N VAL A 295 7.42 -19.95 3.45
CA VAL A 295 6.37 -20.94 3.19
C VAL A 295 5.11 -20.44 3.88
N GLU A 296 4.23 -19.85 3.09
CA GLU A 296 3.10 -19.05 3.59
C GLU A 296 1.76 -19.73 3.24
N PRO A 297 0.95 -20.15 4.22
CA PRO A 297 -0.38 -20.71 3.94
C PRO A 297 -1.29 -19.65 3.30
N GLU A 298 -2.06 -20.05 2.29
CA GLU A 298 -2.99 -19.17 1.58
C GLU A 298 -4.39 -19.07 2.25
N GLY A 299 -4.59 -19.64 3.42
CA GLY A 299 -5.82 -19.54 4.19
C GLY A 299 -5.88 -20.52 5.36
N TRP A 300 -6.99 -20.51 6.11
CA TRP A 300 -7.18 -21.37 7.27
C TRP A 300 -7.27 -22.85 6.92
N ASN A 301 -8.09 -23.18 5.94
CA ASN A 301 -8.49 -24.56 5.64
C ASN A 301 -7.92 -25.09 4.33
N THR A 302 -7.27 -24.25 3.52
CA THR A 302 -6.63 -24.69 2.28
C THR A 302 -5.29 -25.36 2.55
N VAL A 303 -4.96 -26.32 1.71
CA VAL A 303 -3.63 -26.96 1.66
C VAL A 303 -2.67 -26.20 0.70
N GLU A 304 -3.18 -25.17 0.04
CA GLU A 304 -2.37 -24.36 -0.90
C GLU A 304 -1.39 -23.47 -0.13
N VAL A 305 -0.13 -23.48 -0.55
CA VAL A 305 0.97 -22.73 0.06
C VAL A 305 1.64 -21.86 -0.98
N TYR A 306 1.88 -20.62 -0.63
CA TYR A 306 2.65 -19.63 -1.39
C TYR A 306 4.13 -19.72 -1.04
N VAL A 307 5.00 -19.85 -2.05
CA VAL A 307 6.46 -20.00 -1.86
C VAL A 307 7.14 -18.63 -2.04
N ASN A 308 6.99 -17.75 -1.04
CA ASN A 308 7.49 -16.39 -1.12
C ASN A 308 9.02 -16.35 -1.18
N GLY A 309 9.55 -15.57 -2.11
CA GLY A 309 11.00 -15.50 -2.36
C GLY A 309 11.48 -16.38 -3.53
N PHE A 310 10.61 -17.25 -4.05
CA PHE A 310 10.86 -18.10 -5.22
C PHE A 310 10.07 -17.66 -6.46
N SER A 311 9.82 -16.36 -6.63
CA SER A 311 9.19 -15.84 -7.85
C SER A 311 10.09 -16.18 -9.05
N THR A 312 9.50 -16.76 -10.10
CA THR A 312 10.29 -17.26 -11.25
C THR A 312 9.43 -17.30 -12.51
N SER A 313 10.10 -17.17 -13.66
CA SER A 313 9.51 -17.39 -14.98
C SER A 313 10.19 -18.52 -15.76
N LEU A 314 11.07 -19.29 -15.11
CA LEU A 314 11.75 -20.44 -15.69
C LEU A 314 10.74 -21.53 -16.15
N PRO A 315 11.16 -22.47 -17.00
CA PRO A 315 10.34 -23.62 -17.36
C PRO A 315 9.79 -24.38 -16.13
N ASP A 316 8.59 -24.89 -16.22
CA ASP A 316 7.86 -25.53 -15.11
C ASP A 316 8.55 -26.79 -14.56
N ASP A 317 9.23 -27.55 -15.42
CA ASP A 317 10.07 -28.70 -15.03
C ASP A 317 11.29 -28.28 -14.22
N ILE A 318 11.98 -27.21 -14.62
CA ILE A 318 13.10 -26.62 -13.87
C ILE A 318 12.63 -26.11 -12.50
N GLN A 319 11.47 -25.45 -12.45
CA GLN A 319 10.88 -25.00 -11.19
C GLN A 319 10.66 -26.17 -10.23
N LEU A 320 10.07 -27.26 -10.68
CA LEU A 320 9.82 -28.45 -9.85
C LEU A 320 11.11 -29.13 -9.40
N LYS A 321 12.08 -29.31 -10.32
CA LYS A 321 13.39 -29.90 -10.03
C LYS A 321 14.13 -29.09 -8.96
N ALA A 322 14.16 -27.77 -9.10
CA ALA A 322 14.81 -26.87 -8.15
C ALA A 322 14.12 -26.87 -6.79
N LEU A 323 12.77 -26.78 -6.76
CA LEU A 323 12.00 -26.81 -5.50
C LEU A 323 12.29 -28.08 -4.69
N ARG A 324 12.39 -29.24 -5.33
CA ARG A 324 12.63 -30.52 -4.65
C ARG A 324 14.02 -30.67 -4.03
N LEU A 325 14.93 -29.75 -4.30
CA LEU A 325 16.25 -29.67 -3.66
C LEU A 325 16.28 -28.72 -2.46
N ILE A 326 15.17 -28.01 -2.18
CA ILE A 326 15.04 -27.17 -1.00
C ILE A 326 14.68 -28.04 0.21
N PRO A 327 15.33 -27.85 1.40
CA PRO A 327 14.99 -28.59 2.61
C PRO A 327 13.50 -28.46 2.94
N GLY A 328 12.83 -29.60 3.12
CA GLY A 328 11.39 -29.70 3.38
C GLY A 328 10.50 -29.74 2.13
N PHE A 329 11.07 -29.60 0.92
CA PHE A 329 10.34 -29.64 -0.34
C PHE A 329 10.62 -30.92 -1.17
N GLU A 330 11.31 -31.89 -0.65
CA GLU A 330 11.80 -33.06 -1.41
C GLU A 330 10.70 -33.84 -2.14
N LYS A 331 9.46 -33.78 -1.59
CA LYS A 331 8.26 -34.43 -2.17
C LYS A 331 7.26 -33.43 -2.73
N ALA A 332 7.67 -32.16 -2.90
CA ALA A 332 6.78 -31.07 -3.29
C ALA A 332 5.99 -31.40 -4.59
N LYS A 333 4.70 -31.04 -4.53
CA LYS A 333 3.78 -31.07 -5.67
C LYS A 333 3.34 -29.65 -5.98
N ILE A 334 3.50 -29.22 -7.23
CA ILE A 334 3.07 -27.89 -7.70
C ILE A 334 1.59 -27.94 -8.08
N PHE A 335 0.78 -27.02 -7.56
CA PHE A 335 -0.57 -26.76 -8.04
C PHE A 335 -0.56 -25.82 -9.24
N ARG A 336 0.29 -24.80 -9.21
CA ARG A 336 0.50 -23.83 -10.29
C ARG A 336 1.97 -23.43 -10.33
N PRO A 337 2.57 -23.39 -11.53
CA PRO A 337 3.93 -22.87 -11.67
C PRO A 337 4.00 -21.37 -11.36
N GLY A 338 5.18 -20.88 -11.03
CA GLY A 338 5.51 -19.47 -11.05
C GLY A 338 5.50 -18.95 -12.49
N TYR A 339 5.23 -17.66 -12.66
CA TYR A 339 5.24 -17.01 -13.96
C TYR A 339 5.59 -15.52 -13.85
N ALA A 340 6.09 -14.97 -14.94
CA ALA A 340 6.15 -13.53 -15.12
C ALA A 340 4.92 -13.06 -15.92
N ILE A 341 4.49 -11.83 -15.65
CA ILE A 341 3.46 -11.15 -16.42
C ILE A 341 3.94 -9.76 -16.81
N GLU A 342 3.81 -9.45 -18.10
CA GLU A 342 3.94 -8.10 -18.65
C GLU A 342 2.56 -7.51 -18.89
N TYR A 343 2.44 -6.20 -18.68
CA TYR A 343 1.20 -5.46 -18.84
C TYR A 343 1.49 -3.99 -19.15
N ASP A 344 0.51 -3.32 -19.73
CA ASP A 344 0.62 -1.90 -20.02
C ASP A 344 0.36 -1.05 -18.78
N PHE A 345 1.11 0.06 -18.67
CA PHE A 345 0.91 1.11 -17.69
C PHE A 345 0.99 2.49 -18.36
N PHE A 346 0.53 3.50 -17.68
CA PHE A 346 0.62 4.90 -18.13
C PHE A 346 1.50 5.69 -17.18
N GLN A 347 2.33 6.60 -17.76
CA GLN A 347 3.20 7.44 -16.94
C GLN A 347 2.37 8.32 -16.00
N PRO A 348 2.52 8.19 -14.67
CA PRO A 348 1.67 8.88 -13.70
C PRO A 348 1.91 10.40 -13.64
N THR A 349 2.96 10.91 -14.26
CA THR A 349 3.18 12.36 -14.45
C THR A 349 2.07 13.03 -15.29
N GLN A 350 1.23 12.23 -15.96
CA GLN A 350 0.04 12.67 -16.70
C GLN A 350 -1.20 12.86 -15.81
N LEU A 351 -1.05 12.67 -14.48
CA LEU A 351 -2.12 12.82 -13.51
C LEU A 351 -1.94 14.09 -12.67
N ASN A 352 -3.06 14.61 -12.19
CA ASN A 352 -3.13 15.62 -11.14
C ASN A 352 -3.01 14.95 -9.74
N ASN A 353 -2.89 15.75 -8.67
CA ASN A 353 -2.85 15.26 -7.29
C ASN A 353 -4.10 14.48 -6.88
N THR A 354 -5.20 14.68 -7.58
CA THR A 354 -6.48 13.96 -7.42
C THR A 354 -6.50 12.59 -8.08
N LEU A 355 -5.44 12.21 -8.80
CA LEU A 355 -5.34 11.08 -9.72
C LEU A 355 -6.23 11.21 -10.96
N GLU A 356 -6.85 12.36 -11.20
CA GLU A 356 -7.50 12.69 -12.45
C GLU A 356 -6.46 12.92 -13.55
N THR A 357 -6.76 12.47 -14.77
CA THR A 357 -5.86 12.65 -15.90
C THR A 357 -5.84 14.12 -16.38
N LYS A 358 -4.67 14.60 -16.84
CA LYS A 358 -4.53 15.96 -17.39
C LYS A 358 -5.15 16.13 -18.77
N LEU A 359 -5.29 15.05 -19.54
CA LEU A 359 -5.75 15.07 -20.93
C LEU A 359 -7.26 14.87 -21.09
N VAL A 360 -7.89 14.14 -20.16
CA VAL A 360 -9.32 13.81 -20.22
C VAL A 360 -9.95 14.09 -18.87
N GLN A 361 -10.88 15.03 -18.84
CA GLN A 361 -11.60 15.40 -17.63
C GLN A 361 -12.52 14.27 -17.14
N GLY A 362 -12.64 14.10 -15.83
CA GLY A 362 -13.47 13.08 -15.20
C GLY A 362 -12.90 11.65 -15.29
N LEU A 363 -11.72 11.48 -15.90
CA LEU A 363 -11.04 10.18 -16.01
C LEU A 363 -9.93 10.08 -14.96
N TYR A 364 -10.00 9.04 -14.12
CA TYR A 364 -9.04 8.78 -13.03
C TYR A 364 -8.31 7.46 -13.26
N PHE A 365 -7.03 7.41 -12.88
CA PHE A 365 -6.23 6.17 -12.89
C PHE A 365 -5.81 5.81 -11.48
N ALA A 366 -5.94 4.53 -11.09
CA ALA A 366 -5.53 4.07 -9.79
C ALA A 366 -4.95 2.64 -9.80
N GLY A 367 -3.87 2.43 -9.04
CA GLY A 367 -3.22 1.15 -8.89
C GLY A 367 -2.14 0.88 -9.94
N GLN A 368 -2.05 -0.36 -10.42
CA GLN A 368 -0.95 -0.79 -11.30
C GLN A 368 -0.91 -0.07 -12.66
N ILE A 369 -2.02 0.47 -13.12
CA ILE A 369 -2.08 1.32 -14.32
C ILE A 369 -1.13 2.53 -14.22
N ASN A 370 -0.79 2.97 -13.00
CA ASN A 370 0.14 4.06 -12.70
C ASN A 370 1.57 3.56 -12.47
N GLY A 371 1.88 2.30 -12.80
CA GLY A 371 3.20 1.73 -12.62
C GLY A 371 3.56 1.41 -11.16
N THR A 372 2.58 1.20 -10.27
CA THR A 372 2.81 0.76 -8.89
C THR A 372 2.68 -0.76 -8.77
N THR A 373 3.35 -1.36 -7.76
CA THR A 373 3.18 -2.78 -7.43
C THR A 373 2.95 -2.95 -5.93
N GLY A 374 1.77 -3.45 -5.56
CA GLY A 374 1.36 -3.77 -4.20
C GLY A 374 -0.13 -3.51 -4.01
N TYR A 375 -0.75 -4.30 -3.14
CA TYR A 375 -2.18 -4.20 -2.84
C TYR A 375 -2.51 -2.89 -2.13
N GLU A 376 -1.65 -2.48 -1.21
CA GLU A 376 -1.81 -1.29 -0.38
C GLU A 376 -1.65 -0.02 -1.22
N GLU A 377 -0.66 -0.01 -2.12
CA GLU A 377 -0.46 1.09 -3.07
C GLU A 377 -1.65 1.21 -4.03
N ALA A 378 -2.22 0.08 -4.45
CA ALA A 378 -3.41 0.09 -5.30
C ALA A 378 -4.65 0.55 -4.53
N ALA A 379 -4.87 0.02 -3.33
CA ALA A 379 -6.01 0.35 -2.47
C ALA A 379 -6.07 1.85 -2.15
N CYS A 380 -4.95 2.45 -1.71
CA CYS A 380 -4.93 3.87 -1.37
C CYS A 380 -5.14 4.78 -2.60
N GLN A 381 -4.61 4.41 -3.76
CA GLN A 381 -4.89 5.16 -5.00
C GLN A 381 -6.37 5.04 -5.38
N GLY A 382 -6.94 3.83 -5.27
CA GLY A 382 -8.36 3.60 -5.51
C GLY A 382 -9.24 4.44 -4.59
N LEU A 383 -8.94 4.45 -3.29
CA LEU A 383 -9.63 5.28 -2.30
C LEU A 383 -9.61 6.76 -2.70
N MET A 384 -8.43 7.30 -2.99
CA MET A 384 -8.25 8.71 -3.37
C MET A 384 -8.95 9.06 -4.68
N ALA A 385 -8.86 8.19 -5.69
CA ALA A 385 -9.56 8.37 -6.95
C ALA A 385 -11.09 8.34 -6.78
N GLY A 386 -11.61 7.39 -5.99
CA GLY A 386 -13.03 7.28 -5.68
C GLY A 386 -13.56 8.50 -4.92
N ILE A 387 -12.82 8.98 -3.91
CA ILE A 387 -13.14 10.22 -3.17
C ILE A 387 -13.22 11.41 -4.14
N ASN A 388 -12.18 11.62 -4.96
CA ASN A 388 -12.14 12.78 -5.85
C ASN A 388 -13.13 12.69 -7.01
N ALA A 389 -13.43 11.48 -7.50
CA ALA A 389 -14.50 11.26 -8.46
C ALA A 389 -15.87 11.65 -7.87
N ALA A 390 -16.15 11.25 -6.62
CA ALA A 390 -17.40 11.63 -5.92
C ALA A 390 -17.48 13.14 -5.64
N LEU A 391 -16.40 13.76 -5.17
CA LEU A 391 -16.36 15.19 -4.92
C LEU A 391 -16.62 16.00 -6.20
N ARG A 392 -16.02 15.57 -7.33
CA ARG A 392 -16.28 16.16 -8.64
C ARG A 392 -17.75 16.04 -9.06
N VAL A 393 -18.38 14.88 -8.82
CA VAL A 393 -19.81 14.66 -9.10
C VAL A 393 -20.69 15.62 -8.31
N HIS A 394 -20.27 15.95 -7.08
CA HIS A 394 -21.00 16.85 -6.16
C HIS A 394 -20.57 18.33 -6.26
N ASP A 395 -19.73 18.70 -7.25
CA ASP A 395 -19.17 20.05 -7.44
C ASP A 395 -18.49 20.59 -6.16
N LYS A 396 -17.77 19.72 -5.44
CA LYS A 396 -17.02 20.05 -4.23
C LYS A 396 -15.51 20.15 -4.52
N ASP A 397 -14.81 20.85 -3.63
CA ASP A 397 -13.35 20.99 -3.70
C ASP A 397 -12.65 19.64 -3.66
N PRO A 398 -11.52 19.48 -4.37
CA PRO A 398 -10.77 18.25 -4.41
C PRO A 398 -10.14 17.91 -3.05
N PHE A 399 -10.08 16.61 -2.73
CA PHE A 399 -9.42 16.10 -1.54
C PHE A 399 -7.98 15.69 -1.87
N ILE A 400 -7.04 16.38 -1.29
CA ILE A 400 -5.59 16.16 -1.51
C ILE A 400 -4.92 15.95 -0.16
N LEU A 401 -4.00 15.00 -0.08
CA LEU A 401 -3.14 14.74 1.08
C LEU A 401 -1.72 15.17 0.77
N GLY A 402 -1.13 15.97 1.66
CA GLY A 402 0.26 16.39 1.58
C GLY A 402 1.23 15.28 2.03
N ARG A 403 2.50 15.44 1.68
CA ARG A 403 3.60 14.55 2.09
C ARG A 403 3.83 14.56 3.60
N ASN A 404 3.49 15.65 4.27
CA ASN A 404 3.56 15.82 5.73
C ASN A 404 2.31 15.28 6.45
N GLU A 405 1.26 14.92 5.72
CA GLU A 405 -0.01 14.47 6.29
C GLU A 405 -0.18 12.94 6.23
N ALA A 406 0.32 12.29 5.15
CA ALA A 406 0.11 10.87 4.94
C ALA A 406 1.17 10.22 4.04
N TYR A 407 1.45 8.92 4.25
CA TYR A 407 2.17 8.09 3.29
C TYR A 407 1.44 8.01 1.94
N ILE A 408 0.11 8.07 1.95
CA ILE A 408 -0.72 8.20 0.74
C ILE A 408 -0.34 9.46 -0.03
N GLY A 409 -0.16 10.59 0.66
CA GLY A 409 0.30 11.84 0.06
C GLY A 409 1.71 11.73 -0.51
N VAL A 410 2.64 11.08 0.21
CA VAL A 410 3.99 10.81 -0.29
C VAL A 410 3.95 9.97 -1.57
N LEU A 411 3.12 8.92 -1.61
CA LEU A 411 2.98 8.04 -2.76
C LEU A 411 2.48 8.80 -3.99
N ILE A 412 1.39 9.53 -3.86
CA ILE A 412 0.79 10.27 -4.97
C ILE A 412 1.75 11.34 -5.49
N ASP A 413 2.35 12.12 -4.59
CA ASP A 413 3.32 13.16 -4.96
C ASP A 413 4.55 12.57 -5.69
N ASP A 414 5.10 11.44 -5.22
CA ASP A 414 6.19 10.75 -5.92
C ASP A 414 5.77 10.31 -7.33
N LEU A 415 4.57 9.74 -7.50
CA LEU A 415 4.07 9.28 -8.78
C LEU A 415 3.95 10.43 -9.80
N ILE A 416 3.26 11.50 -9.43
CA ILE A 416 2.93 12.57 -10.37
C ILE A 416 4.11 13.50 -10.69
N ASN A 417 5.10 13.62 -9.79
CA ASN A 417 6.24 14.51 -9.96
C ASN A 417 7.51 13.79 -10.45
N LYS A 418 7.73 12.53 -10.02
CA LYS A 418 8.93 11.76 -10.41
C LYS A 418 8.65 10.77 -11.54
N GLY A 419 7.37 10.38 -11.71
CA GLY A 419 7.02 9.32 -12.64
C GLY A 419 7.49 7.94 -12.18
N THR A 420 7.36 6.95 -13.08
CA THR A 420 7.77 5.57 -12.81
C THR A 420 8.55 5.04 -14.00
N GLU A 421 9.87 4.88 -13.82
CA GLU A 421 10.72 4.16 -14.78
C GLU A 421 10.72 2.65 -14.49
N GLU A 422 10.68 2.28 -13.20
CA GLU A 422 10.51 0.92 -12.69
C GLU A 422 9.26 0.84 -11.79
N PRO A 423 8.66 -0.35 -11.56
CA PRO A 423 7.49 -0.48 -10.70
C PRO A 423 7.69 0.15 -9.32
N TYR A 424 6.88 1.16 -9.01
CA TYR A 424 6.97 1.90 -7.75
C TYR A 424 6.52 1.04 -6.57
N ARG A 425 7.26 1.11 -5.48
CA ARG A 425 6.90 0.56 -4.16
C ARG A 425 7.14 1.58 -3.06
N MET A 426 6.24 1.59 -2.09
CA MET A 426 6.40 2.43 -0.91
C MET A 426 7.39 1.81 0.08
N PHE A 427 8.27 2.67 0.61
CA PHE A 427 9.21 2.38 1.70
C PHE A 427 9.22 3.54 2.69
N THR A 428 9.59 3.25 3.95
CA THR A 428 9.72 4.29 4.98
C THR A 428 10.75 5.36 4.63
N SER A 429 11.77 5.02 3.82
CA SER A 429 12.79 5.97 3.36
C SER A 429 12.27 7.03 2.39
N ARG A 430 11.08 6.85 1.82
CA ARG A 430 10.47 7.84 0.92
C ARG A 430 9.77 8.97 1.66
N ALA A 431 9.40 8.76 2.93
CA ALA A 431 8.78 9.77 3.77
C ALA A 431 9.84 10.55 4.54
N GLU A 432 9.78 11.87 4.48
CA GLU A 432 10.63 12.79 5.20
C GLU A 432 10.21 12.90 6.68
N TYR A 433 8.90 12.84 6.96
CA TYR A 433 8.27 13.09 8.26
C TYR A 433 7.80 11.80 8.93
N ARG A 434 8.71 10.81 9.08
CA ARG A 434 8.35 9.45 9.52
C ARG A 434 7.86 9.37 10.96
N ILE A 435 8.30 10.26 11.84
CA ILE A 435 7.88 10.30 13.23
C ILE A 435 6.47 10.89 13.34
N SER A 436 6.11 11.79 12.46
CA SER A 436 4.76 12.35 12.37
C SER A 436 3.79 11.40 11.65
N LEU A 437 4.27 10.58 10.69
CA LEU A 437 3.46 9.68 9.87
C LEU A 437 3.44 8.23 10.39
N ARG A 438 3.29 8.04 11.71
CA ARG A 438 3.27 6.70 12.30
C ARG A 438 1.98 5.95 12.02
N GLN A 439 2.04 4.62 12.15
CA GLN A 439 0.88 3.74 12.00
C GLN A 439 -0.12 3.86 13.16
N ASP A 440 0.32 4.28 14.35
CA ASP A 440 -0.49 4.40 15.55
C ASP A 440 -1.34 5.68 15.61
N ASN A 441 -0.97 6.72 14.85
CA ASN A 441 -1.62 8.02 14.86
C ASN A 441 -2.33 8.40 13.53
N ALA A 442 -2.55 7.44 12.64
CA ALA A 442 -3.20 7.75 11.37
C ALA A 442 -4.64 8.24 11.56
N ASP A 443 -5.34 7.74 12.58
CA ASP A 443 -6.68 8.19 12.94
C ASP A 443 -6.70 9.65 13.42
N GLU A 444 -5.72 10.10 14.23
CA GLU A 444 -5.61 11.50 14.64
C GLU A 444 -5.44 12.46 13.45
N ARG A 445 -4.64 12.05 12.47
CA ARG A 445 -4.32 12.87 11.29
C ARG A 445 -5.46 12.88 10.26
N LEU A 446 -6.14 11.75 10.05
CA LEU A 446 -6.95 11.52 8.86
C LEU A 446 -8.44 11.28 9.13
N THR A 447 -8.84 10.76 10.30
CA THR A 447 -10.26 10.52 10.58
C THR A 447 -11.10 11.80 10.54
N PRO A 448 -10.65 12.94 11.10
CA PRO A 448 -11.39 14.20 10.97
C PRO A 448 -11.55 14.64 9.51
N ARG A 449 -10.55 14.41 8.68
CA ARG A 449 -10.59 14.73 7.24
C ARG A 449 -11.54 13.82 6.48
N GLY A 450 -11.51 12.50 6.78
CA GLY A 450 -12.45 11.52 6.21
C GLY A 450 -13.90 11.79 6.60
N PHE A 451 -14.14 12.24 7.84
CA PHE A 451 -15.44 12.64 8.33
C PHE A 451 -15.96 13.91 7.62
N ALA A 452 -15.12 14.92 7.45
CA ALA A 452 -15.49 16.18 6.80
C ALA A 452 -15.97 16.00 5.34
N ILE A 453 -15.45 15.00 4.62
CA ILE A 453 -15.88 14.66 3.26
C ILE A 453 -17.05 13.66 3.20
N GLY A 454 -17.51 13.15 4.35
CA GLY A 454 -18.63 12.21 4.45
C GLY A 454 -18.27 10.74 4.18
N LEU A 455 -16.98 10.36 4.22
CA LEU A 455 -16.54 8.98 4.04
C LEU A 455 -16.39 8.25 5.38
N ALA A 456 -15.76 8.87 6.39
CA ALA A 456 -15.66 8.29 7.72
C ALA A 456 -16.95 8.54 8.52
N HIS A 457 -17.49 7.49 9.13
CA HIS A 457 -18.71 7.57 9.93
C HIS A 457 -18.45 8.27 11.29
N GLU A 458 -19.49 8.89 11.86
CA GLU A 458 -19.43 9.61 13.15
C GLU A 458 -18.86 8.76 14.30
N SER A 459 -19.19 7.47 14.35
CA SER A 459 -18.65 6.53 15.33
C SER A 459 -17.10 6.42 15.34
N ARG A 460 -16.43 6.76 14.22
CA ARG A 460 -14.98 6.84 14.16
C ARG A 460 -14.45 8.10 14.85
N MET A 461 -15.16 9.22 14.75
CA MET A 461 -14.83 10.45 15.49
C MET A 461 -15.03 10.26 17.00
N GLU A 462 -16.15 9.66 17.41
CA GLU A 462 -16.42 9.34 18.84
C GLU A 462 -15.32 8.45 19.43
N LEU A 463 -14.88 7.43 18.67
CA LEU A 463 -13.80 6.54 19.09
C LEU A 463 -12.45 7.26 19.19
N LEU A 464 -12.14 8.13 18.22
CA LEU A 464 -10.94 8.96 18.24
C LEU A 464 -10.94 9.89 19.47
N ASP A 465 -12.04 10.59 19.73
CA ASP A 465 -12.18 11.51 20.86
C ASP A 465 -12.06 10.79 22.20
N SER A 466 -12.67 9.60 22.33
CA SER A 466 -12.55 8.79 23.54
C SER A 466 -11.11 8.27 23.75
N THR A 467 -10.44 7.85 22.68
CA THR A 467 -9.05 7.40 22.71
C THR A 467 -8.09 8.53 23.11
N ASN A 468 -8.30 9.73 22.56
CA ASN A 468 -7.49 10.91 22.88
C ASN A 468 -7.71 11.38 24.32
N ARG A 469 -8.96 11.39 24.80
CA ARG A 469 -9.24 11.70 26.22
C ARG A 469 -8.52 10.73 27.15
N ALA A 470 -8.63 9.43 26.89
CA ALA A 470 -7.99 8.38 27.67
C ALA A 470 -6.44 8.52 27.63
N ALA A 471 -5.84 8.82 26.48
CA ALA A 471 -4.40 9.08 26.38
C ALA A 471 -3.98 10.31 27.20
N ASN A 472 -4.75 11.39 27.15
CA ASN A 472 -4.48 12.61 27.93
C ASN A 472 -4.63 12.38 29.45
N GLU A 473 -5.57 11.55 29.90
CA GLU A 473 -5.71 11.12 31.29
C GLU A 473 -4.44 10.37 31.74
N ILE A 474 -3.94 9.44 30.91
CA ILE A 474 -2.68 8.71 31.19
C ILE A 474 -1.49 9.67 31.27
N LEU A 475 -1.36 10.60 30.32
CA LEU A 475 -0.30 11.61 30.31
C LEU A 475 -0.31 12.44 31.59
N THR A 476 -1.48 12.92 31.99
CA THR A 476 -1.69 13.71 33.21
C THR A 476 -1.37 12.92 34.47
N TYR A 477 -1.84 11.68 34.55
CA TYR A 477 -1.59 10.81 35.67
C TYR A 477 -0.08 10.52 35.83
N LEU A 478 0.62 10.09 34.79
CA LEU A 478 2.04 9.79 34.82
C LEU A 478 2.91 11.03 35.13
N ALA A 479 2.48 12.22 34.69
CA ALA A 479 3.17 13.47 35.02
C ALA A 479 3.04 13.87 36.51
N ASN A 480 1.97 13.45 37.19
CA ASN A 480 1.69 13.77 38.57
C ASN A 480 2.03 12.65 39.57
N THR A 481 2.20 11.41 39.08
CA THR A 481 2.50 10.25 39.90
C THR A 481 4.00 10.15 40.17
N ASN A 482 4.37 9.93 41.42
CA ASN A 482 5.77 9.69 41.82
C ASN A 482 5.99 8.17 42.01
N ILE A 483 7.20 7.74 41.69
CA ILE A 483 7.71 6.38 41.89
C ILE A 483 8.89 6.49 42.85
N THR A 484 8.91 5.62 43.86
CA THR A 484 9.98 5.59 44.88
C THR A 484 11.12 4.64 44.48
N PRO A 485 12.33 4.77 45.07
CA PRO A 485 13.42 3.82 44.85
C PRO A 485 13.04 2.37 45.16
N GLU A 486 12.24 2.14 46.22
CA GLU A 486 11.77 0.81 46.64
C GLU A 486 10.84 0.19 45.60
N GLU A 487 9.95 0.98 44.99
CA GLU A 487 9.05 0.51 43.92
C GLU A 487 9.84 0.14 42.67
N VAL A 488 10.84 0.93 42.27
CA VAL A 488 11.71 0.59 41.14
C VAL A 488 12.43 -0.72 41.41
N HIS A 489 13.04 -0.87 42.60
CA HIS A 489 13.78 -2.09 42.96
C HIS A 489 12.87 -3.33 43.02
N LYS A 490 11.63 -3.17 43.47
CA LYS A 490 10.70 -4.29 43.71
C LYS A 490 9.96 -4.76 42.45
N TYR A 491 9.58 -3.83 41.58
CA TYR A 491 8.62 -4.11 40.50
C TYR A 491 9.21 -3.99 39.09
N LEU A 492 10.33 -3.29 38.94
CA LEU A 492 10.90 -3.11 37.60
C LEU A 492 12.05 -4.10 37.35
N PRO A 493 12.33 -4.45 36.07
CA PRO A 493 13.42 -5.34 35.70
C PRO A 493 14.79 -4.89 36.22
N GLU A 494 15.67 -5.82 36.59
CA GLU A 494 17.00 -5.56 37.15
C GLU A 494 17.93 -4.75 36.24
N ASN A 495 17.71 -4.77 34.93
CA ASN A 495 18.48 -3.98 33.94
C ASN A 495 18.13 -2.49 33.96
N ILE A 496 17.12 -2.07 34.72
CA ILE A 496 16.76 -0.65 34.87
C ILE A 496 17.67 -0.01 35.92
N THR A 497 18.36 1.06 35.53
CA THR A 497 19.24 1.82 36.44
C THR A 497 18.45 2.31 37.67
N PRO A 498 18.85 1.96 38.91
CA PRO A 498 18.20 2.40 40.12
C PRO A 498 18.07 3.92 40.21
N ILE A 499 17.05 4.37 40.94
CA ILE A 499 16.89 5.78 41.29
C ILE A 499 17.27 5.97 42.75
N SER A 500 17.94 7.10 43.05
CA SER A 500 18.35 7.43 44.43
C SER A 500 17.29 8.22 45.19
N GLU A 501 16.39 8.86 44.47
CA GLU A 501 15.32 9.69 45.01
C GLU A 501 14.02 9.50 44.21
N LYS A 502 12.91 9.93 44.78
CA LYS A 502 11.57 9.89 44.20
C LYS A 502 11.50 10.63 42.87
N GLN A 503 11.04 9.97 41.80
CA GLN A 503 10.91 10.54 40.46
C GLN A 503 9.48 10.48 39.96
N ARG A 504 9.11 11.38 39.02
CA ARG A 504 7.84 11.31 38.28
C ARG A 504 7.83 10.13 37.33
N ALA A 505 6.71 9.44 37.21
CA ALA A 505 6.54 8.27 36.34
C ALA A 505 6.86 8.59 34.86
N ASN A 506 6.42 9.75 34.36
CA ASN A 506 6.74 10.19 33.00
C ASN A 506 8.24 10.41 32.76
N LYS A 507 9.01 10.87 33.77
CA LYS A 507 10.46 11.01 33.66
C LYS A 507 11.17 9.66 33.63
N LEU A 508 10.66 8.68 34.37
CA LEU A 508 11.20 7.33 34.35
C LEU A 508 10.93 6.67 32.99
N LEU A 509 9.74 6.88 32.40
CA LEU A 509 9.36 6.37 31.07
C LEU A 509 10.23 6.95 29.94
N LEU A 510 10.87 8.11 30.10
CA LEU A 510 11.82 8.65 29.11
C LEU A 510 13.08 7.80 28.96
N ARG A 511 13.39 6.92 29.92
CA ARG A 511 14.56 6.04 29.83
C ARG A 511 14.33 5.00 28.72
N PRO A 512 15.32 4.76 27.83
CA PRO A 512 15.14 3.83 26.70
C PRO A 512 14.73 2.42 27.12
N GLN A 513 15.23 1.94 28.26
CA GLN A 513 15.00 0.60 28.79
C GLN A 513 13.68 0.43 29.56
N VAL A 514 12.92 1.51 29.77
CA VAL A 514 11.65 1.47 30.52
C VAL A 514 10.47 1.54 29.54
N GLY A 515 9.64 0.53 29.49
CA GLY A 515 8.35 0.52 28.80
C GLY A 515 7.20 0.97 29.70
N LEU A 516 6.04 1.23 29.12
CA LEU A 516 4.83 1.47 29.91
C LEU A 516 4.37 0.18 30.60
N GLU A 517 4.60 -0.96 29.96
CA GLU A 517 4.38 -2.30 30.48
C GLU A 517 5.20 -2.60 31.75
N ASP A 518 6.38 -2.03 31.87
CA ASP A 518 7.18 -2.12 33.10
C ASP A 518 6.52 -1.32 34.23
N LEU A 519 6.07 -0.10 33.93
CA LEU A 519 5.39 0.75 34.93
C LEU A 519 4.04 0.15 35.37
N GLU A 520 3.37 -0.63 34.54
CA GLU A 520 2.14 -1.35 34.87
C GLU A 520 2.34 -2.40 35.98
N GLN A 521 3.57 -2.87 36.20
CA GLN A 521 3.87 -3.79 37.28
C GLN A 521 3.78 -3.12 38.67
N ILE A 522 3.85 -1.79 38.73
CA ILE A 522 3.67 -1.02 39.95
C ILE A 522 2.17 -0.96 40.26
N PRO A 523 1.71 -1.50 41.44
CA PRO A 523 0.27 -1.77 41.67
C PRO A 523 -0.67 -0.59 41.45
N HIS A 524 -0.30 0.63 41.91
CA HIS A 524 -1.17 1.79 41.75
C HIS A 524 -1.20 2.31 40.31
N ILE A 525 -0.10 2.18 39.56
CA ILE A 525 -0.04 2.54 38.13
C ILE A 525 -0.82 1.48 37.31
N GLY A 526 -0.57 0.20 37.55
CA GLY A 526 -1.27 -0.90 36.88
C GLY A 526 -2.79 -0.82 37.07
N SER A 527 -3.25 -0.56 38.31
CA SER A 527 -4.68 -0.38 38.59
C SER A 527 -5.30 0.80 37.83
N PHE A 528 -4.57 1.91 37.69
CA PHE A 528 -5.02 3.07 36.90
C PHE A 528 -5.04 2.75 35.41
N LEU A 529 -4.03 2.07 34.87
CA LEU A 529 -3.89 1.79 33.44
C LEU A 529 -4.82 0.64 32.96
N ALA A 530 -5.25 -0.25 33.87
CA ALA A 530 -6.04 -1.44 33.52
C ALA A 530 -7.29 -1.16 32.66
N PRO A 531 -8.13 -0.15 32.89
CA PRO A 531 -9.32 0.13 32.10
C PRO A 531 -9.03 0.76 30.74
N HIS A 532 -7.81 1.25 30.50
CA HIS A 532 -7.48 1.97 29.29
C HIS A 532 -7.12 1.03 28.12
N SER A 533 -7.51 1.40 26.90
CA SER A 533 -7.22 0.62 25.71
C SER A 533 -5.71 0.57 25.41
N LEU A 534 -5.26 -0.50 24.72
CA LEU A 534 -3.86 -0.59 24.28
C LEU A 534 -3.46 0.62 23.43
N LEU A 535 -4.31 1.07 22.52
CA LEU A 535 -4.03 2.22 21.66
C LEU A 535 -3.82 3.51 22.48
N SER A 536 -4.67 3.79 23.49
CA SER A 536 -4.51 4.95 24.37
C SER A 536 -3.20 4.90 25.16
N LYS A 537 -2.83 3.72 25.65
CA LYS A 537 -1.57 3.47 26.38
C LYS A 537 -0.36 3.69 25.48
N GLU A 538 -0.34 3.09 24.28
CA GLU A 538 0.74 3.26 23.30
C GLU A 538 0.87 4.73 22.87
N ARG A 539 -0.25 5.42 22.60
CA ARG A 539 -0.27 6.84 22.25
C ARG A 539 0.33 7.73 23.33
N ALA A 540 -0.04 7.52 24.59
CA ALA A 540 0.52 8.25 25.73
C ALA A 540 2.02 7.98 25.87
N ALA A 541 2.46 6.72 25.81
CA ALA A 541 3.86 6.33 25.94
C ALA A 541 4.72 6.94 24.81
N ILE A 542 4.24 6.89 23.57
CA ILE A 542 4.92 7.46 22.41
C ILE A 542 5.01 8.98 22.54
N THR A 543 3.93 9.63 22.96
CA THR A 543 3.92 11.09 23.19
C THR A 543 4.98 11.49 24.21
N ILE A 544 5.11 10.79 25.34
CA ILE A 544 6.14 11.08 26.33
C ILE A 544 7.55 10.89 25.73
N LYS A 545 7.81 9.73 25.13
CA LYS A 545 9.16 9.37 24.67
C LYS A 545 9.65 10.17 23.48
N TYR A 546 8.75 10.56 22.58
CA TYR A 546 9.13 11.13 21.29
C TYR A 546 8.72 12.60 21.09
N LYS A 547 8.17 13.27 22.12
CA LYS A 547 7.68 14.65 22.03
C LYS A 547 8.66 15.60 21.35
N THR A 548 9.90 15.63 21.81
CA THR A 548 10.95 16.52 21.28
C THR A 548 11.27 16.27 19.80
N TYR A 549 11.18 15.03 19.36
CA TYR A 549 11.40 14.66 17.96
C TYR A 549 10.19 15.03 17.10
N ILE A 550 8.99 14.81 17.63
CA ILE A 550 7.73 15.19 16.97
C ILE A 550 7.68 16.71 16.78
N ASP A 551 7.92 17.48 17.84
CA ASP A 551 7.92 18.95 17.79
C ASP A 551 8.91 19.49 16.73
N LYS A 552 10.13 18.94 16.67
CA LYS A 552 11.14 19.33 15.66
C LYS A 552 10.71 18.97 14.23
N GLU A 553 10.09 17.82 14.04
CA GLU A 553 9.64 17.40 12.70
C GLU A 553 8.46 18.25 12.22
N VAL A 554 7.53 18.63 13.12
CA VAL A 554 6.44 19.57 12.83
C VAL A 554 6.99 20.95 12.42
N GLU A 555 7.96 21.51 13.16
CA GLU A 555 8.61 22.76 12.79
C GLU A 555 9.28 22.71 11.41
N LEU A 556 9.89 21.57 11.08
CA LEU A 556 10.50 21.36 9.75
C LEU A 556 9.44 21.27 8.66
N ALA A 557 8.34 20.55 8.92
CA ALA A 557 7.21 20.45 8.00
C ALA A 557 6.60 21.81 7.69
N ASP A 558 6.37 22.64 8.71
CA ASP A 558 5.82 23.99 8.57
C ASP A 558 6.73 24.91 7.71
N LYS A 559 8.05 24.78 7.86
CA LYS A 559 9.00 25.53 7.02
C LYS A 559 8.95 25.11 5.55
N MET A 560 8.79 23.82 5.29
CA MET A 560 8.70 23.30 3.92
C MET A 560 7.34 23.59 3.30
N HIS A 561 6.26 23.69 4.09
CA HIS A 561 4.92 24.01 3.61
C HIS A 561 4.86 25.36 2.88
N ARG A 562 5.69 26.31 3.23
CA ARG A 562 5.78 27.61 2.56
C ARG A 562 6.06 27.52 1.05
N LEU A 563 6.78 26.49 0.60
CA LEU A 563 7.01 26.26 -0.82
C LEU A 563 5.79 25.62 -1.51
N GLU A 564 4.98 24.87 -0.76
CA GLU A 564 3.73 24.30 -1.28
C GLU A 564 2.63 25.37 -1.44
N ASP A 565 2.67 26.44 -0.66
CA ASP A 565 1.72 27.54 -0.77
C ASP A 565 1.97 28.43 -2.01
N ILE A 566 3.17 28.33 -2.62
CA ILE A 566 3.49 29.12 -3.80
C ILE A 566 3.03 28.36 -5.05
N VAL A 567 1.88 28.78 -5.57
CA VAL A 567 1.25 28.20 -6.75
C VAL A 567 1.92 28.66 -8.03
N ILE A 568 2.18 27.73 -8.93
CA ILE A 568 2.66 27.98 -10.29
C ILE A 568 1.43 28.06 -11.22
N PRO A 569 1.20 29.19 -11.94
CA PRO A 569 0.07 29.28 -12.85
C PRO A 569 0.08 28.17 -13.91
N HIS A 570 -1.06 27.52 -14.14
CA HIS A 570 -1.17 26.38 -15.06
C HIS A 570 -0.69 26.67 -16.49
N GLN A 571 -0.86 27.93 -16.96
CA GLN A 571 -0.46 28.37 -18.31
C GLN A 571 0.97 28.92 -18.36
N PHE A 572 1.75 28.79 -17.26
CA PHE A 572 3.09 29.35 -17.23
C PHE A 572 4.03 28.66 -18.23
N ASP A 573 4.75 29.46 -19.01
CA ASP A 573 5.69 28.99 -20.04
C ASP A 573 7.11 28.97 -19.48
N PHE A 574 7.56 27.81 -19.02
CA PHE A 574 8.92 27.61 -18.49
C PHE A 574 10.01 27.82 -19.55
N GLN A 575 9.68 27.73 -20.85
CA GLN A 575 10.64 27.98 -21.93
C GLN A 575 11.14 29.45 -21.96
N LYS A 576 10.37 30.37 -21.38
CA LYS A 576 10.74 31.79 -21.29
C LYS A 576 11.72 32.11 -20.16
N LEU A 577 11.95 31.15 -19.23
CA LEU A 577 12.89 31.34 -18.12
C LEU A 577 14.31 30.92 -18.52
N ASN A 578 15.09 31.87 -19.04
CA ASN A 578 16.49 31.60 -19.43
C ASN A 578 17.44 31.40 -18.23
N SER A 579 17.03 31.75 -17.02
CA SER A 579 17.86 31.72 -15.82
C SER A 579 17.84 30.35 -15.09
N ILE A 580 17.04 29.39 -15.57
CA ILE A 580 17.04 28.03 -15.07
C ILE A 580 17.80 27.08 -16.01
N SER A 581 18.29 25.96 -15.50
CA SER A 581 19.02 24.96 -16.30
C SER A 581 18.15 24.40 -17.44
N SER A 582 18.80 23.96 -18.54
CA SER A 582 18.10 23.39 -19.69
C SER A 582 17.31 22.12 -19.29
N GLU A 583 17.88 21.31 -18.40
CA GLU A 583 17.24 20.11 -17.88
C GLU A 583 16.01 20.47 -17.04
N ALA A 584 16.12 21.42 -16.11
CA ALA A 584 14.99 21.90 -15.31
C ALA A 584 13.87 22.45 -16.21
N ARG A 585 14.21 23.22 -17.23
CA ARG A 585 13.25 23.78 -18.18
C ARG A 585 12.47 22.71 -18.92
N GLU A 586 13.15 21.69 -19.43
CA GLU A 586 12.53 20.55 -20.10
C GLU A 586 11.60 19.79 -19.16
N LYS A 587 12.11 19.43 -17.95
CA LYS A 587 11.36 18.67 -16.94
C LYS A 587 10.13 19.42 -16.45
N LEU A 588 10.28 20.70 -16.11
CA LEU A 588 9.18 21.55 -15.65
C LEU A 588 8.10 21.74 -16.74
N THR A 589 8.51 21.90 -18.01
CA THR A 589 7.58 22.00 -19.14
C THR A 589 6.80 20.71 -19.34
N LYS A 590 7.44 19.55 -19.16
CA LYS A 590 6.83 18.22 -19.33
C LYS A 590 5.90 17.86 -18.17
N ILE A 591 6.35 18.07 -16.92
CA ILE A 591 5.65 17.62 -15.70
C ILE A 591 4.56 18.62 -15.29
N ARG A 592 4.81 19.93 -15.49
CA ARG A 592 3.91 21.04 -15.12
C ARG A 592 3.49 20.96 -13.65
N PRO A 593 4.44 21.13 -12.71
CA PRO A 593 4.13 21.14 -11.29
C PRO A 593 3.18 22.28 -10.93
N GLN A 594 2.31 22.07 -9.96
CA GLN A 594 1.33 23.08 -9.52
C GLN A 594 1.89 24.02 -8.45
N THR A 595 2.94 23.61 -7.73
CA THR A 595 3.57 24.38 -6.66
C THR A 595 5.10 24.38 -6.77
N LEU A 596 5.75 25.36 -6.11
CA LEU A 596 7.22 25.37 -6.01
C LEU A 596 7.73 24.16 -5.20
N GLY A 597 6.99 23.69 -4.22
CA GLY A 597 7.33 22.48 -3.48
C GLY A 597 7.38 21.26 -4.42
N GLN A 598 6.39 21.08 -5.27
CA GLN A 598 6.41 20.03 -6.30
C GLN A 598 7.59 20.19 -7.26
N ALA A 599 7.83 21.41 -7.76
CA ALA A 599 8.95 21.70 -8.65
C ALA A 599 10.30 21.29 -8.05
N SER A 600 10.50 21.52 -6.74
CA SER A 600 11.74 21.18 -6.02
C SER A 600 12.03 19.68 -5.91
N ARG A 601 11.00 18.84 -6.07
CA ARG A 601 11.11 17.37 -5.98
C ARG A 601 11.30 16.68 -7.34
N ILE A 602 11.22 17.44 -8.43
CA ILE A 602 11.45 16.90 -9.78
C ILE A 602 12.94 16.60 -9.96
N SER A 603 13.26 15.38 -10.36
CA SER A 603 14.64 15.00 -10.69
C SER A 603 15.17 15.84 -11.84
N GLY A 604 16.34 16.48 -11.66
CA GLY A 604 16.94 17.40 -12.64
C GLY A 604 16.60 18.88 -12.41
N VAL A 605 15.76 19.20 -11.41
CA VAL A 605 15.56 20.57 -10.92
C VAL A 605 16.41 20.76 -9.67
N ASN A 606 17.38 21.67 -9.73
CA ASN A 606 18.32 21.90 -8.64
C ASN A 606 17.91 23.08 -7.73
N PRO A 607 18.50 23.23 -6.52
CA PRO A 607 18.15 24.34 -5.62
C PRO A 607 18.31 25.75 -6.21
N ALA A 608 19.24 25.94 -7.15
CA ALA A 608 19.42 27.24 -7.81
C ALA A 608 18.25 27.53 -8.75
N ASP A 609 17.75 26.51 -9.47
CA ASP A 609 16.55 26.65 -10.30
C ASP A 609 15.33 27.04 -9.46
N ILE A 610 15.18 26.43 -8.27
CA ILE A 610 14.09 26.75 -7.32
C ILE A 610 14.21 28.17 -6.80
N GLN A 611 15.42 28.67 -6.52
CA GLN A 611 15.61 30.06 -6.10
C GLN A 611 15.16 31.05 -7.20
N VAL A 612 15.45 30.76 -8.45
CA VAL A 612 14.97 31.58 -9.59
C VAL A 612 13.44 31.58 -9.65
N LEU A 613 12.81 30.40 -9.52
CA LEU A 613 11.36 30.26 -9.50
C LEU A 613 10.74 30.98 -8.28
N LEU A 614 11.39 30.90 -7.11
CA LEU A 614 10.94 31.57 -5.89
C LEU A 614 10.95 33.11 -6.06
N VAL A 615 11.99 33.66 -6.66
CA VAL A 615 12.05 35.10 -6.98
C VAL A 615 10.96 35.49 -7.97
N HIS A 616 10.62 34.60 -8.91
CA HIS A 616 9.62 34.86 -9.93
C HIS A 616 8.17 34.77 -9.42
N PHE A 617 7.86 33.78 -8.57
CA PHE A 617 6.50 33.51 -8.08
C PHE A 617 6.26 33.91 -6.62
N GLY A 618 7.30 34.08 -5.84
CA GLY A 618 7.23 34.36 -4.40
C GLY A 618 6.99 35.83 -4.02
N ARG A 619 6.61 36.67 -4.98
CA ARG A 619 6.32 38.10 -4.78
C ARG A 619 4.83 38.37 -4.64
#